data_e93e62763037d68d4eface9980adac16
#
_entry.id   e93e62763037d68d4eface9980adac16
#
_cell.length_a   1.000
_cell.length_b   1.000
_cell.length_c   1.000
_cell.angle_alpha   90.00
_cell.angle_beta   90.00
_cell.angle_gamma   90.00
#
_symmetry.space_group_name_H-M   'P 1'
#
loop_
_entity.id
_entity.type
_entity.pdbx_description
1 polymer ?
#
loop_
_entity_poly.entity_id
_entity_poly.type
_entity_poly.pdbx_seq_one_letter_code
_entity_poly.pdbx_strand_id
1 'polypeptide(L)'
;IVVADLRVDAAQAFVDTLGDPRLRAAEVDATSSESVGALVAGSTVVINCIGPFYKFGPPILAAVIAAGVDYVDVCDDLDATIAMLDQHEPAVAAGVTALIGMGNSPGLANVLVRFAADELLDTVERVDIMHIHGGEPSEGGAVIKHRIHAMTNDVPVFVDGEFRNVRLLEESGQ
;
A
#
# COMPACT_ATOMS: atom_id res chain seq x y z
N ILE A 1 16.97 6.22 10.27
CA ILE A 1 15.59 6.08 9.77
C ILE A 1 14.86 7.40 9.98
N VAL A 2 14.09 7.82 8.99
CA VAL A 2 13.24 9.01 9.08
C VAL A 2 11.79 8.57 9.18
N VAL A 3 11.08 9.06 10.18
CA VAL A 3 9.62 8.91 10.33
C VAL A 3 9.00 10.24 9.94
N ALA A 4 8.15 10.24 8.93
CA ALA A 4 7.60 11.48 8.39
C ALA A 4 6.08 11.47 8.38
N ASP A 5 5.50 12.61 8.71
CA ASP A 5 4.05 12.86 8.69
C ASP A 5 3.83 14.35 8.37
N LEU A 6 2.64 14.71 7.90
CA LEU A 6 2.25 16.11 7.74
C LEU A 6 2.28 16.84 9.10
N ARG A 7 1.96 16.11 10.16
CA ARG A 7 2.04 16.58 11.54
C ARG A 7 3.35 16.08 12.16
N VAL A 8 4.38 16.89 12.06
CA VAL A 8 5.71 16.53 12.58
C VAL A 8 5.70 16.21 14.08
N ASP A 9 4.80 16.83 14.86
CA ASP A 9 4.59 16.53 16.28
C ASP A 9 4.14 15.08 16.51
N ALA A 10 3.26 14.55 15.65
CA ALA A 10 2.85 13.15 15.71
C ALA A 10 3.99 12.20 15.36
N ALA A 11 4.78 12.52 14.34
CA ALA A 11 5.97 11.75 13.98
C ALA A 11 7.00 11.77 15.14
N GLN A 12 7.21 12.94 15.77
CA GLN A 12 8.13 13.06 16.90
C GLN A 12 7.64 12.25 18.11
N ALA A 13 6.37 12.33 18.45
CA ALA A 13 5.80 11.54 19.54
C ALA A 13 5.98 10.03 19.32
N PHE A 14 5.82 9.56 18.08
CA PHE A 14 6.08 8.16 17.75
C PHE A 14 7.57 7.80 17.89
N VAL A 15 8.47 8.62 17.39
CA VAL A 15 9.93 8.43 17.56
C VAL A 15 10.31 8.35 19.02
N ASP A 16 9.75 9.24 19.86
CA ASP A 16 10.02 9.29 21.31
C ASP A 16 9.56 8.01 22.02
N THR A 17 8.44 7.41 21.58
CA THR A 17 7.97 6.14 22.19
C THR A 17 8.94 4.98 21.95
N LEU A 18 9.69 5.01 20.85
CA LEU A 18 10.65 3.96 20.51
C LEU A 18 12.01 4.17 21.17
N GLY A 19 12.37 5.41 21.47
CA GLY A 19 13.60 5.75 22.18
C GLY A 19 14.89 5.35 21.47
N ASP A 20 14.86 5.08 20.15
CA ASP A 20 16.02 4.67 19.37
C ASP A 20 16.71 5.91 18.75
N PRO A 21 17.99 6.19 19.08
CA PRO A 21 18.70 7.37 18.58
C PRO A 21 18.93 7.38 17.05
N ARG A 22 18.67 6.29 16.37
CA ARG A 22 18.74 6.20 14.91
C ARG A 22 17.49 6.75 14.21
N LEU A 23 16.43 7.02 14.98
CA LEU A 23 15.18 7.57 14.49
C LEU A 23 15.18 9.09 14.57
N ARG A 24 14.60 9.73 13.57
CA ARG A 24 14.31 11.17 13.60
C ARG A 24 12.95 11.44 12.95
N ALA A 25 12.24 12.42 13.44
CA ALA A 25 11.01 12.90 12.82
C ALA A 25 11.30 13.91 11.71
N ALA A 26 10.41 13.97 10.72
CA ALA A 26 10.41 14.98 9.68
C ALA A 26 8.97 15.34 9.28
N GLU A 27 8.79 16.54 8.75
CA GLU A 27 7.54 16.94 8.11
C GLU A 27 7.55 16.52 6.62
N VAL A 28 6.40 16.08 6.13
CA VAL A 28 6.18 15.84 4.70
C VAL A 28 4.74 16.20 4.31
N ASP A 29 4.61 17.00 3.27
CA ASP A 29 3.34 17.20 2.59
C ASP A 29 3.23 16.24 1.41
N ALA A 30 2.45 15.17 1.57
CA ALA A 30 2.22 14.16 0.54
C ALA A 30 1.44 14.69 -0.69
N THR A 31 0.90 15.91 -0.64
CA THR A 31 0.30 16.57 -1.80
C THR A 31 1.30 17.32 -2.66
N SER A 32 2.54 17.48 -2.18
CA SER A 32 3.65 18.15 -2.87
C SER A 32 4.71 17.13 -3.28
N SER A 33 4.87 16.93 -4.58
CA SER A 33 5.95 16.08 -5.13
C SER A 33 7.34 16.60 -4.76
N GLU A 34 7.50 17.93 -4.65
CA GLU A 34 8.74 18.56 -4.20
C GLU A 34 9.05 18.20 -2.74
N SER A 35 8.05 18.30 -1.85
CA SER A 35 8.19 17.91 -0.44
C SER A 35 8.57 16.45 -0.29
N VAL A 36 7.88 15.55 -1.00
CA VAL A 36 8.20 14.11 -1.00
C VAL A 36 9.60 13.88 -1.55
N GLY A 37 9.94 14.44 -2.71
CA GLY A 37 11.25 14.28 -3.34
C GLY A 37 12.39 14.75 -2.44
N ALA A 38 12.25 15.91 -1.80
CA ALA A 38 13.25 16.44 -0.89
C ALA A 38 13.45 15.55 0.35
N LEU A 39 12.34 14.99 0.89
CA LEU A 39 12.41 14.09 2.04
C LEU A 39 13.12 12.79 1.74
N VAL A 40 12.83 12.17 0.58
CA VAL A 40 13.32 10.83 0.25
C VAL A 40 14.72 10.86 -0.36
N ALA A 41 15.22 12.02 -0.77
CA ALA A 41 16.53 12.17 -1.37
C ALA A 41 17.64 11.58 -0.49
N GLY A 42 18.45 10.68 -1.06
CA GLY A 42 19.54 10.00 -0.35
C GLY A 42 19.08 8.85 0.57
N SER A 43 17.80 8.51 0.57
CA SER A 43 17.32 7.29 1.21
C SER A 43 17.62 6.07 0.33
N THR A 44 17.75 4.89 0.95
CA THR A 44 17.88 3.62 0.22
C THR A 44 16.52 3.09 -0.20
N VAL A 45 15.53 3.21 0.67
CA VAL A 45 14.17 2.71 0.45
C VAL A 45 13.16 3.60 1.17
N VAL A 46 12.01 3.74 0.57
CA VAL A 46 10.83 4.40 1.16
C VAL A 46 9.79 3.34 1.49
N ILE A 47 9.25 3.40 2.71
CA ILE A 47 8.06 2.62 3.10
C ILE A 47 6.91 3.61 3.22
N ASN A 48 5.95 3.53 2.29
CA ASN A 48 4.79 4.41 2.28
C ASN A 48 3.60 3.76 3.00
N CYS A 49 3.17 4.39 4.09
CA CYS A 49 1.97 4.05 4.84
C CYS A 49 0.90 5.16 4.79
N ILE A 50 1.05 6.15 3.89
CA ILE A 50 0.14 7.28 3.79
C ILE A 50 -1.10 6.88 2.99
N GLY A 51 -2.24 6.85 3.65
CA GLY A 51 -3.55 6.58 3.04
C GLY A 51 -4.47 7.81 3.00
N PRO A 52 -5.57 7.75 2.24
CA PRO A 52 -5.98 6.63 1.39
C PRO A 52 -5.13 6.54 0.12
N PHE A 53 -4.83 5.32 -0.32
CA PHE A 53 -3.89 5.09 -1.42
C PHE A 53 -4.41 5.56 -2.77
N TYR A 54 -5.72 5.49 -3.03
CA TYR A 54 -6.30 6.03 -4.28
C TYR A 54 -5.99 7.52 -4.50
N LYS A 55 -5.70 8.24 -3.42
CA LYS A 55 -5.33 9.65 -3.48
C LYS A 55 -3.82 9.89 -3.50
N PHE A 56 -3.08 9.19 -2.65
CA PHE A 56 -1.69 9.49 -2.35
C PHE A 56 -0.69 8.49 -2.93
N GLY A 57 -1.09 7.25 -3.19
CA GLY A 57 -0.20 6.18 -3.67
C GLY A 57 0.53 6.55 -4.97
N PRO A 58 -0.18 6.77 -6.09
CA PRO A 58 0.45 7.04 -7.37
C PRO A 58 1.34 8.28 -7.40
N PRO A 59 0.96 9.46 -6.85
CA PRO A 59 1.82 10.64 -6.87
C PRO A 59 3.06 10.49 -5.96
N ILE A 60 2.95 9.81 -4.82
CA ILE A 60 4.13 9.54 -3.97
C ILE A 60 5.10 8.61 -4.72
N LEU A 61 4.60 7.52 -5.32
CA LEU A 61 5.45 6.61 -6.10
C LEU A 61 6.18 7.34 -7.22
N ALA A 62 5.48 8.22 -7.98
CA ALA A 62 6.09 9.02 -9.03
C ALA A 62 7.24 9.89 -8.50
N ALA A 63 7.05 10.54 -7.35
CA ALA A 63 8.09 11.38 -6.73
C ALA A 63 9.29 10.55 -6.25
N VAL A 64 9.04 9.34 -5.71
CA VAL A 64 10.09 8.41 -5.27
C VAL A 64 10.89 7.86 -6.45
N ILE A 65 10.22 7.48 -7.56
CA ILE A 65 10.87 7.07 -8.80
C ILE A 65 11.76 8.20 -9.35
N ALA A 66 11.23 9.44 -9.38
CA ALA A 66 12.01 10.59 -9.84
C ALA A 66 13.24 10.87 -8.97
N ALA A 67 13.22 10.51 -7.69
CA ALA A 67 14.36 10.59 -6.78
C ALA A 67 15.34 9.42 -6.90
N GLY A 68 15.03 8.38 -7.69
CA GLY A 68 15.87 7.19 -7.85
C GLY A 68 15.95 6.32 -6.60
N VAL A 69 14.88 6.23 -5.82
CA VAL A 69 14.83 5.52 -4.54
C VAL A 69 13.88 4.32 -4.64
N ASP A 70 14.24 3.19 -4.03
CA ASP A 70 13.38 2.02 -3.97
C ASP A 70 12.14 2.28 -3.10
N TYR A 71 11.05 1.58 -3.40
CA TYR A 71 9.75 1.85 -2.80
C TYR A 71 9.03 0.58 -2.34
N VAL A 72 8.38 0.67 -1.19
CA VAL A 72 7.48 -0.36 -0.66
C VAL A 72 6.23 0.32 -0.12
N ASP A 73 5.06 -0.26 -0.30
CA ASP A 73 3.83 0.20 0.33
C ASP A 73 2.90 -0.92 0.80
N VAL A 74 1.82 -0.53 1.46
CA VAL A 74 0.76 -1.41 1.95
C VAL A 74 -0.58 -1.11 1.25
N CYS A 75 -0.54 -0.68 -0.01
CA CYS A 75 -1.72 -0.31 -0.80
C CYS A 75 -2.72 -1.46 -0.88
N ASP A 76 -3.99 -1.13 -0.64
CA ASP A 76 -5.14 -2.02 -0.73
C ASP A 76 -6.26 -1.46 -1.65
N ASP A 77 -6.02 -0.32 -2.31
CA ASP A 77 -6.94 0.27 -3.28
C ASP A 77 -6.62 -0.23 -4.70
N LEU A 78 -7.59 -0.84 -5.38
CA LEU A 78 -7.40 -1.42 -6.71
C LEU A 78 -7.00 -0.40 -7.77
N ASP A 79 -7.72 0.71 -7.86
CA ASP A 79 -7.46 1.78 -8.83
C ASP A 79 -6.08 2.43 -8.62
N ALA A 80 -5.68 2.62 -7.37
CA ALA A 80 -4.32 3.05 -7.05
C ALA A 80 -3.28 2.02 -7.48
N THR A 81 -3.54 0.73 -7.24
CA THR A 81 -2.64 -0.35 -7.66
C THR A 81 -2.44 -0.34 -9.17
N ILE A 82 -3.52 -0.23 -9.96
CA ILE A 82 -3.44 -0.15 -11.43
C ILE A 82 -2.63 1.08 -11.85
N ALA A 83 -2.93 2.26 -11.30
CA ALA A 83 -2.21 3.49 -11.62
C ALA A 83 -0.73 3.47 -11.19
N MET A 84 -0.37 2.70 -10.17
CA MET A 84 1.02 2.49 -9.78
C MET A 84 1.73 1.48 -10.68
N LEU A 85 1.04 0.43 -11.14
CA LEU A 85 1.59 -0.52 -12.12
C LEU A 85 1.87 0.15 -13.48
N ASP A 86 1.08 1.14 -13.88
CA ASP A 86 1.32 1.94 -15.09
C ASP A 86 2.62 2.76 -15.03
N GLN A 87 3.25 2.89 -13.86
CA GLN A 87 4.54 3.53 -13.68
C GLN A 87 5.74 2.56 -13.83
N HIS A 88 5.51 1.35 -14.33
CA HIS A 88 6.54 0.32 -14.52
C HIS A 88 7.71 0.83 -15.39
N GLU A 89 7.43 1.36 -16.56
CA GLU A 89 8.49 1.83 -17.47
C GLU A 89 9.31 2.98 -16.90
N PRO A 90 8.72 4.02 -16.26
CA PRO A 90 9.48 5.01 -15.51
C PRO A 90 10.36 4.42 -14.40
N ALA A 91 9.87 3.44 -13.64
CA ALA A 91 10.64 2.78 -12.59
C ALA A 91 11.84 2.02 -13.16
N VAL A 92 11.64 1.26 -14.25
CA VAL A 92 12.72 0.54 -14.96
C VAL A 92 13.78 1.53 -15.47
N ALA A 93 13.36 2.63 -16.10
CA ALA A 93 14.26 3.64 -16.61
C ALA A 93 15.09 4.32 -15.52
N ALA A 94 14.52 4.48 -14.31
CA ALA A 94 15.21 5.03 -13.15
C ALA A 94 16.03 3.98 -12.36
N GLY A 95 15.95 2.69 -12.70
CA GLY A 95 16.58 1.60 -11.96
C GLY A 95 15.98 1.39 -10.56
N VAL A 96 14.71 1.74 -10.38
CA VAL A 96 13.97 1.68 -9.10
C VAL A 96 13.18 0.40 -9.00
N THR A 97 13.26 -0.26 -7.85
CA THR A 97 12.38 -1.37 -7.49
C THR A 97 11.21 -0.84 -6.67
N ALA A 98 9.99 -1.03 -7.18
CA ALA A 98 8.77 -0.69 -6.45
C ALA A 98 7.98 -1.96 -6.11
N LEU A 99 7.76 -2.20 -4.83
CA LEU A 99 7.00 -3.35 -4.31
C LEU A 99 5.72 -2.84 -3.65
N ILE A 100 4.61 -2.95 -4.36
CA ILE A 100 3.31 -2.43 -3.93
C ILE A 100 2.43 -3.50 -3.30
N GLY A 101 1.54 -3.10 -2.40
CA GLY A 101 0.59 -4.02 -1.76
C GLY A 101 1.21 -5.00 -0.78
N MET A 102 2.26 -4.62 -0.05
CA MET A 102 2.96 -5.48 0.91
C MET A 102 2.43 -5.34 2.34
N GLY A 103 1.10 -5.26 2.45
CA GLY A 103 0.40 -5.25 3.73
C GLY A 103 0.03 -6.65 4.24
N ASN A 104 -1.10 -6.72 4.92
CA ASN A 104 -1.66 -8.00 5.37
C ASN A 104 -2.43 -8.69 4.22
N SER A 105 -3.34 -7.95 3.56
CA SER A 105 -4.06 -8.37 2.36
C SER A 105 -4.47 -7.11 1.58
N PRO A 106 -3.84 -6.92 0.43
CA PRO A 106 -2.78 -7.74 -0.17
C PRO A 106 -1.46 -7.76 0.61
N GLY A 107 -0.58 -8.70 0.25
CA GLY A 107 0.76 -8.88 0.82
C GLY A 107 0.94 -10.23 1.49
N LEU A 108 0.89 -10.30 2.81
CA LEU A 108 1.12 -11.53 3.57
C LEU A 108 0.20 -12.68 3.11
N ALA A 109 -1.09 -12.41 2.90
CA ALA A 109 -2.05 -13.41 2.43
C ALA A 109 -1.62 -14.02 1.07
N ASN A 110 -1.16 -13.19 0.13
CA ASN A 110 -0.70 -13.65 -1.19
C ASN A 110 0.56 -14.53 -1.07
N VAL A 111 1.51 -14.12 -0.23
CA VAL A 111 2.75 -14.89 0.01
C VAL A 111 2.44 -16.23 0.66
N LEU A 112 1.53 -16.27 1.63
CA LEU A 112 1.12 -17.52 2.28
C LEU A 112 0.42 -18.48 1.31
N VAL A 113 -0.45 -17.98 0.44
CA VAL A 113 -1.09 -18.78 -0.61
C VAL A 113 -0.04 -19.35 -1.56
N ARG A 114 0.90 -18.53 -2.01
CA ARG A 114 1.97 -18.98 -2.91
C ARG A 114 2.88 -20.01 -2.25
N PHE A 115 3.27 -19.78 -1.00
CA PHE A 115 4.06 -20.73 -0.23
C PHE A 115 3.34 -22.07 -0.07
N ALA A 116 2.05 -22.06 0.27
CA ALA A 116 1.29 -23.30 0.40
C ALA A 116 1.16 -24.05 -0.93
N ALA A 117 0.95 -23.33 -2.03
CA ALA A 117 0.86 -23.93 -3.36
C ALA A 117 2.17 -24.58 -3.82
N ASP A 118 3.32 -23.94 -3.52
CA ASP A 118 4.63 -24.41 -4.01
C ASP A 118 5.24 -25.49 -3.12
N GLU A 119 5.04 -25.39 -1.79
CA GLU A 119 5.80 -26.18 -0.84
C GLU A 119 4.97 -27.24 -0.08
N LEU A 120 3.64 -27.10 -0.06
CA LEU A 120 2.80 -27.94 0.79
C LEU A 120 1.74 -28.74 0.03
N LEU A 121 1.39 -28.35 -1.20
CA LEU A 121 0.29 -28.93 -1.96
C LEU A 121 0.76 -29.39 -3.35
N ASP A 122 0.25 -30.53 -3.83
CA ASP A 122 0.52 -31.01 -5.20
C ASP A 122 -0.31 -30.24 -6.24
N THR A 123 -1.54 -29.85 -5.88
CA THR A 123 -2.48 -29.11 -6.73
C THR A 123 -3.31 -28.17 -5.87
N VAL A 124 -3.70 -27.03 -6.45
CA VAL A 124 -4.60 -26.06 -5.82
C VAL A 124 -5.84 -25.91 -6.69
N GLU A 125 -6.99 -26.30 -6.16
CA GLU A 125 -8.28 -26.17 -6.87
C GLU A 125 -9.01 -24.89 -6.50
N ARG A 126 -8.83 -24.41 -5.26
CA ARG A 126 -9.51 -23.23 -4.75
C ARG A 126 -8.71 -22.54 -3.64
N VAL A 127 -8.81 -21.22 -3.61
CA VAL A 127 -8.25 -20.39 -2.54
C VAL A 127 -9.35 -19.51 -1.98
N ASP A 128 -9.58 -19.58 -0.67
CA ASP A 128 -10.47 -18.68 0.05
C ASP A 128 -9.64 -17.91 1.09
N ILE A 129 -9.65 -16.58 1.02
CA ILE A 129 -8.98 -15.70 1.97
C ILE A 129 -10.05 -15.03 2.82
N MET A 130 -10.07 -15.35 4.10
CA MET A 130 -11.03 -14.77 5.05
C MET A 130 -10.32 -13.83 6.02
N HIS A 131 -10.79 -12.61 6.09
CA HIS A 131 -10.30 -11.59 7.00
C HIS A 131 -11.25 -11.40 8.17
N ILE A 132 -10.71 -11.48 9.38
CA ILE A 132 -11.44 -11.14 10.60
C ILE A 132 -10.75 -9.92 11.21
N HIS A 133 -11.48 -8.81 11.27
CA HIS A 133 -11.03 -7.61 11.95
C HIS A 133 -11.59 -7.59 13.38
N GLY A 134 -10.72 -7.40 14.35
CA GLY A 134 -11.12 -7.03 15.71
C GLY A 134 -11.78 -5.64 15.69
N GLY A 135 -12.67 -5.37 16.62
CA GLY A 135 -13.26 -4.03 16.78
C GLY A 135 -12.21 -3.06 17.33
N GLU A 136 -11.52 -2.34 16.45
CA GLU A 136 -10.61 -1.27 16.86
C GLU A 136 -11.40 -0.05 17.31
N PRO A 137 -11.14 0.49 18.51
CA PRO A 137 -11.92 1.60 19.07
C PRO A 137 -11.70 2.94 18.35
N SER A 138 -10.65 3.06 17.54
CA SER A 138 -10.36 4.30 16.80
C SER A 138 -9.68 4.01 15.46
N GLU A 139 -10.47 4.00 14.40
CA GLU A 139 -9.93 3.97 13.04
C GLU A 139 -9.62 5.39 12.55
N GLY A 140 -8.46 5.56 11.91
CA GLY A 140 -8.09 6.82 11.29
C GLY A 140 -9.00 7.19 10.11
N GLY A 141 -9.15 8.48 9.84
CA GLY A 141 -9.99 8.98 8.74
C GLY A 141 -9.60 8.44 7.35
N ALA A 142 -8.36 8.00 7.17
CA ALA A 142 -7.90 7.36 5.93
C ALA A 142 -8.57 5.98 5.74
N VAL A 143 -8.67 5.17 6.80
CA VAL A 143 -9.31 3.84 6.77
C VAL A 143 -10.80 3.96 6.46
N ILE A 144 -11.49 4.94 7.07
CA ILE A 144 -12.91 5.19 6.79
C ILE A 144 -13.12 5.57 5.31
N LYS A 145 -12.27 6.45 4.79
CA LYS A 145 -12.33 6.87 3.38
C LYS A 145 -12.04 5.70 2.42
N HIS A 146 -11.04 4.87 2.72
CA HIS A 146 -10.75 3.66 1.97
C HIS A 146 -11.96 2.72 1.93
N ARG A 147 -12.60 2.42 3.07
CA ARG A 147 -13.78 1.55 3.12
C ARG A 147 -14.93 2.09 2.27
N ILE A 148 -15.24 3.38 2.37
CA ILE A 148 -16.29 4.00 1.55
C ILE A 148 -15.93 3.88 0.07
N HIS A 149 -14.68 4.15 -0.30
CA HIS A 149 -14.18 4.04 -1.67
C HIS A 149 -14.32 2.60 -2.20
N ALA A 150 -13.85 1.62 -1.46
CA ALA A 150 -13.95 0.20 -1.83
C ALA A 150 -15.40 -0.29 -1.97
N MET A 151 -16.33 0.23 -1.17
CA MET A 151 -17.76 -0.13 -1.26
C MET A 151 -18.49 0.50 -2.44
N THR A 152 -17.93 1.55 -3.04
CA THR A 152 -18.57 2.28 -4.15
C THR A 152 -18.00 1.94 -5.52
N ASN A 153 -16.88 1.24 -5.55
CA ASN A 153 -16.22 0.83 -6.79
C ASN A 153 -16.58 -0.61 -7.17
N ASP A 154 -16.47 -0.89 -8.47
CA ASP A 154 -16.52 -2.27 -8.94
C ASP A 154 -15.29 -3.04 -8.44
N VAL A 155 -15.49 -4.29 -8.05
CA VAL A 155 -14.45 -5.18 -7.53
C VAL A 155 -14.21 -6.29 -8.55
N PRO A 156 -12.97 -6.52 -9.00
CA PRO A 156 -12.67 -7.65 -9.87
C PRO A 156 -12.66 -8.94 -9.05
N VAL A 157 -13.40 -9.91 -9.50
CA VAL A 157 -13.38 -11.30 -9.01
C VAL A 157 -12.86 -12.21 -10.11
N PHE A 158 -12.14 -13.27 -9.75
CA PHE A 158 -11.66 -14.27 -10.69
C PHE A 158 -12.54 -15.51 -10.58
N VAL A 159 -13.36 -15.75 -11.60
CA VAL A 159 -14.33 -16.86 -11.64
C VAL A 159 -14.23 -17.56 -12.99
N ASP A 160 -14.19 -18.88 -12.97
CA ASP A 160 -14.14 -19.73 -14.18
C ASP A 160 -12.97 -19.38 -15.12
N GLY A 161 -11.83 -18.96 -14.57
CA GLY A 161 -10.63 -18.61 -15.32
C GLY A 161 -10.61 -17.19 -15.90
N GLU A 162 -11.58 -16.35 -15.57
CA GLU A 162 -11.70 -14.99 -16.10
C GLU A 162 -11.92 -13.96 -14.99
N PHE A 163 -11.42 -12.74 -15.20
CA PHE A 163 -11.76 -11.59 -14.34
C PHE A 163 -13.11 -11.01 -14.74
N ARG A 164 -13.96 -10.80 -13.74
CA ARG A 164 -15.26 -10.11 -13.88
C ARG A 164 -15.35 -9.02 -12.84
N ASN A 165 -15.82 -7.84 -13.24
CA ASN A 165 -16.12 -6.78 -12.30
C ASN A 165 -17.51 -6.98 -11.72
N VAL A 166 -17.61 -6.97 -10.40
CA VAL A 166 -18.87 -7.08 -9.65
C VAL A 166 -18.97 -5.94 -8.65
N ARG A 167 -20.19 -5.57 -8.29
CA ARG A 167 -20.39 -4.64 -7.18
C ARG A 167 -20.42 -5.39 -5.86
N LEU A 168 -19.77 -4.80 -4.87
CA LEU A 168 -19.78 -5.35 -3.53
C LEU A 168 -21.23 -5.50 -3.03
N LEU A 169 -21.58 -6.66 -2.47
CA LEU A 169 -22.90 -7.03 -1.95
C LEU A 169 -24.03 -7.16 -2.98
N GLU A 170 -23.81 -6.96 -4.27
CA GLU A 170 -24.84 -7.17 -5.29
C GLU A 170 -24.74 -8.56 -5.94
N GLU A 171 -23.63 -8.86 -6.57
CA GLU A 171 -23.43 -10.12 -7.32
C GLU A 171 -22.52 -11.11 -6.62
N SER A 172 -21.60 -10.62 -5.82
CA SER A 172 -20.72 -11.44 -4.98
C SER A 172 -21.27 -11.63 -3.57
N GLY A 173 -22.50 -11.19 -3.31
CA GLY A 173 -23.16 -11.09 -2.00
C GLY A 173 -23.24 -12.35 -1.14
N GLN A 174 -22.14 -13.07 -1.09
CA GLN A 174 -21.91 -14.21 -0.21
C GLN A 174 -21.06 -13.77 0.98
#